data_a5f6ace9d58e6ae8987402c459ac24a0
#
_entry.id   a5f6ace9d58e6ae8987402c459ac24a0
#
_cell.length_a   1.000
_cell.length_b   1.000
_cell.length_c   1.000
_cell.angle_alpha   90.00
_cell.angle_beta   90.00
_cell.angle_gamma   90.00
#
_symmetry.space_group_name_H-M   'P 1'
#
loop_
_entity.id
_entity.type
_entity.pdbx_description
1 polymer ?
#
loop_
_entity_poly.entity_id
_entity_poly.type
_entity_poly.pdbx_seq_one_letter_code
_entity_poly.pdbx_strand_id
1 'polypeptide(L)'
;MKTSDITLVFQGAFKSYVTRERDAFVRNIRMTRQVLPGARIVLSTWEGTDVPRNAGFDTVVLSPDPGPLAPLKLDDDKANNANRQLASTRAGLAAVRTPYAVKLRTDCFLEHAGFLDFAAEQRRRDGGRERLLACSFFTLDPLMFERLPYHLSDWFHFGPTELLRAYWSAAPMDARDARHYEQRPHPPGASIFERRFRARFAVEQHLCTQFAGARGYACPRALNDTSEAVLRDHARFMAHEVMLLDPWQIGLVFPKYAWVGASRFQCMNNLMHLDWVALQGPELAGFQDAAGLRRLIRERARSKRLTALAFRHSRLLHGLLFDPQHSSEPVRRMVSRLARHL
;
A
#
# COMPACT_ATOMS: atom_id res chain seq x y z
N MET A 1 -11.34 2.02 -22.06
CA MET A 1 -11.70 2.90 -20.92
C MET A 1 -11.28 4.32 -21.29
N LYS A 2 -12.17 5.30 -21.16
CA LYS A 2 -11.86 6.72 -21.40
C LYS A 2 -11.48 7.37 -20.06
N THR A 3 -10.58 8.34 -20.06
CA THR A 3 -10.22 9.06 -18.83
C THR A 3 -11.38 9.85 -18.24
N SER A 4 -12.35 10.27 -19.07
CA SER A 4 -13.62 10.88 -18.63
C SER A 4 -14.50 9.94 -17.78
N ASP A 5 -14.28 8.62 -17.85
CA ASP A 5 -14.97 7.62 -17.04
C ASP A 5 -14.36 7.46 -15.64
N ILE A 6 -13.35 8.27 -15.31
CA ILE A 6 -12.56 8.16 -14.08
C ILE A 6 -12.74 9.41 -13.21
N THR A 7 -12.95 9.20 -11.92
CA THR A 7 -12.79 10.25 -10.90
C THR A 7 -11.58 9.91 -10.02
N LEU A 8 -10.68 10.87 -9.88
CA LEU A 8 -9.55 10.75 -8.96
C LEU A 8 -9.90 11.42 -7.64
N VAL A 9 -9.80 10.67 -6.54
CA VAL A 9 -10.04 11.13 -5.18
C VAL A 9 -8.71 11.30 -4.47
N PHE A 10 -8.27 12.55 -4.29
CA PHE A 10 -7.18 12.87 -3.36
C PHE A 10 -7.71 12.84 -1.93
N GLN A 11 -7.13 11.97 -1.11
CA GLN A 11 -7.58 11.70 0.24
C GLN A 11 -6.52 12.11 1.27
N GLY A 12 -6.92 12.82 2.31
CA GLY A 12 -6.10 13.13 3.46
C GLY A 12 -5.99 14.62 3.76
N ALA A 13 -5.09 14.96 4.68
CA ALA A 13 -4.90 16.34 5.06
C ALA A 13 -4.36 17.15 3.87
N PHE A 14 -5.06 18.25 3.57
CA PHE A 14 -4.55 19.28 2.68
C PHE A 14 -3.61 20.19 3.48
N LYS A 15 -2.45 19.65 3.84
CA LYS A 15 -1.37 20.48 4.36
C LYS A 15 -0.32 20.56 3.27
N SER A 16 0.05 21.78 2.89
CA SER A 16 1.35 21.98 2.29
C SER A 16 2.38 21.32 3.21
N TYR A 17 2.98 20.24 2.76
CA TYR A 17 4.17 19.75 3.42
C TYR A 17 5.21 20.84 3.30
N VAL A 18 5.42 21.56 4.41
CA VAL A 18 6.30 22.71 4.51
C VAL A 18 5.73 23.96 3.81
N THR A 19 5.77 25.06 4.49
CA THR A 19 5.34 26.42 4.13
C THR A 19 5.91 26.96 2.81
N ARG A 20 6.71 26.22 2.10
CA ARG A 20 7.26 26.52 0.76
C ARG A 20 6.54 25.79 -0.39
N GLU A 21 5.57 24.94 -0.14
CA GLU A 21 5.03 24.00 -1.14
C GLU A 21 3.51 24.04 -1.38
N ARG A 22 2.79 25.13 -1.03
CA ARG A 22 1.45 25.33 -1.59
C ARG A 22 1.45 25.17 -3.11
N ASP A 23 2.49 25.67 -3.75
CA ASP A 23 2.68 25.57 -5.20
C ASP A 23 3.01 24.15 -5.68
N ALA A 24 3.68 23.34 -4.85
CA ALA A 24 3.98 21.95 -5.23
C ALA A 24 2.72 21.10 -5.32
N PHE A 25 1.79 21.24 -4.38
CA PHE A 25 0.53 20.50 -4.42
C PHE A 25 -0.33 20.90 -5.63
N VAL A 26 -0.49 22.20 -5.88
CA VAL A 26 -1.19 22.72 -7.06
C VAL A 26 -0.53 22.24 -8.36
N ARG A 27 0.80 22.24 -8.41
CA ARG A 27 1.55 21.66 -9.54
C ARG A 27 1.24 20.18 -9.73
N ASN A 28 1.23 19.39 -8.65
CA ASN A 28 0.92 17.97 -8.68
C ASN A 28 -0.50 17.68 -9.20
N ILE A 29 -1.47 18.52 -8.84
CA ILE A 29 -2.82 18.44 -9.38
C ILE A 29 -2.85 18.75 -10.87
N ARG A 30 -2.13 19.79 -11.31
CA ARG A 30 -2.02 20.12 -12.73
C ARG A 30 -1.38 18.99 -13.54
N MET A 31 -0.31 18.38 -13.02
CA MET A 31 0.31 17.21 -13.64
C MET A 31 -0.69 16.04 -13.75
N THR A 32 -1.41 15.74 -12.68
CA THR A 32 -2.42 14.69 -12.70
C THR A 32 -3.53 14.96 -13.72
N ARG A 33 -3.95 16.22 -13.91
CA ARG A 33 -4.90 16.59 -14.99
C ARG A 33 -4.31 16.36 -16.38
N GLN A 34 -3.03 16.60 -16.59
CA GLN A 34 -2.36 16.33 -17.87
C GLN A 34 -2.27 14.82 -18.14
N VAL A 35 -2.02 14.03 -17.11
CA VAL A 35 -1.93 12.56 -17.16
C VAL A 35 -3.29 11.92 -17.44
N LEU A 36 -4.36 12.46 -16.85
CA LEU A 36 -5.75 11.97 -16.99
C LEU A 36 -6.68 13.08 -17.53
N PRO A 37 -6.51 13.45 -18.80
CA PRO A 37 -7.32 14.53 -19.40
C PRO A 37 -8.80 14.16 -19.41
N GLY A 38 -9.64 15.07 -18.89
CA GLY A 38 -11.08 14.86 -18.77
C GLY A 38 -11.54 14.08 -17.53
N ALA A 39 -10.62 13.51 -16.73
CA ALA A 39 -10.98 12.92 -15.45
C ALA A 39 -11.43 13.99 -14.45
N ARG A 40 -12.39 13.64 -13.60
CA ARG A 40 -12.77 14.48 -12.46
C ARG A 40 -11.78 14.35 -11.32
N ILE A 41 -11.55 15.44 -10.58
CA ILE A 41 -10.67 15.47 -9.42
C ILE A 41 -11.45 15.93 -8.20
N VAL A 42 -11.53 15.07 -7.21
CA VAL A 42 -12.13 15.29 -5.89
C VAL A 42 -11.02 15.41 -4.86
N LEU A 43 -11.05 16.46 -4.04
CA LEU A 43 -10.31 16.51 -2.78
C LEU A 43 -11.24 16.09 -1.65
N SER A 44 -10.84 15.12 -0.84
CA SER A 44 -11.54 14.76 0.40
C SER A 44 -10.62 14.98 1.60
N THR A 45 -10.99 15.95 2.44
CA THR A 45 -10.19 16.44 3.56
C THR A 45 -11.09 16.84 4.74
N TRP A 46 -10.57 17.60 5.70
CA TRP A 46 -11.21 17.91 6.96
C TRP A 46 -11.91 19.25 6.95
N GLU A 47 -13.01 19.37 7.69
CA GLU A 47 -13.65 20.64 8.02
C GLU A 47 -12.63 21.62 8.62
N GLY A 48 -12.78 22.90 8.30
CA GLY A 48 -11.82 23.94 8.70
C GLY A 48 -10.54 23.99 7.86
N THR A 49 -10.39 23.12 6.85
CA THR A 49 -9.25 23.20 5.91
C THR A 49 -9.46 24.33 4.91
N ASP A 50 -8.54 25.28 4.86
CA ASP A 50 -8.52 26.33 3.83
C ASP A 50 -8.02 25.73 2.51
N VAL A 51 -8.95 25.55 1.56
CA VAL A 51 -8.65 25.04 0.22
C VAL A 51 -8.80 26.18 -0.78
N PRO A 52 -7.71 26.61 -1.45
CA PRO A 52 -7.79 27.67 -2.45
C PRO A 52 -8.75 27.32 -3.58
N ARG A 53 -9.61 28.26 -3.98
CA ARG A 53 -10.60 28.06 -5.07
C ARG A 53 -9.94 27.68 -6.40
N ASN A 54 -8.71 28.13 -6.64
CA ASN A 54 -7.95 27.86 -7.86
C ASN A 54 -7.02 26.64 -7.74
N ALA A 55 -7.17 25.83 -6.69
CA ALA A 55 -6.31 24.64 -6.48
C ALA A 55 -6.51 23.54 -7.54
N GLY A 56 -7.57 23.66 -8.37
CA GLY A 56 -7.75 22.77 -9.51
C GLY A 56 -8.60 21.53 -9.22
N PHE A 57 -9.34 21.48 -8.12
CA PHE A 57 -10.32 20.44 -7.83
C PHE A 57 -11.68 20.77 -8.50
N ASP A 58 -12.36 19.74 -8.99
CA ASP A 58 -13.74 19.85 -9.47
C ASP A 58 -14.73 19.80 -8.30
N THR A 59 -14.35 19.13 -7.21
CA THR A 59 -15.18 19.00 -6.01
C THR A 59 -14.27 18.94 -4.79
N VAL A 60 -14.65 19.62 -3.72
CA VAL A 60 -14.03 19.52 -2.40
C VAL A 60 -15.05 18.96 -1.43
N VAL A 61 -14.70 17.86 -0.77
CA VAL A 61 -15.50 17.21 0.27
C VAL A 61 -14.82 17.44 1.60
N LEU A 62 -15.53 18.10 2.50
CA LEU A 62 -15.07 18.36 3.86
C LEU A 62 -15.81 17.43 4.83
N SER A 63 -15.07 16.77 5.70
CA SER A 63 -15.59 15.82 6.67
C SER A 63 -15.13 16.18 8.09
N PRO A 64 -15.93 15.91 9.14
CA PRO A 64 -15.46 16.00 10.51
C PRO A 64 -14.23 15.10 10.72
N ASP A 65 -13.23 15.62 11.44
CA ASP A 65 -12.05 14.83 11.81
C ASP A 65 -12.41 13.89 12.97
N PRO A 66 -12.37 12.55 12.79
CA PRO A 66 -12.66 11.60 13.85
C PRO A 66 -11.59 11.57 14.97
N GLY A 67 -10.53 12.33 14.81
CA GLY A 67 -9.38 12.33 15.71
C GLY A 67 -8.43 11.14 15.48
N PRO A 68 -7.24 11.20 16.08
CA PRO A 68 -6.26 10.13 16.02
C PRO A 68 -6.57 9.04 17.06
N LEU A 69 -6.18 7.82 16.74
CA LEU A 69 -6.07 6.74 17.72
C LEU A 69 -4.68 6.72 18.37
N ALA A 70 -4.51 5.87 19.40
CA ALA A 70 -3.20 5.62 20.01
C ALA A 70 -2.15 5.25 18.94
N PRO A 71 -0.88 5.65 19.10
CA PRO A 71 0.18 5.32 18.15
C PRO A 71 0.21 3.83 17.80
N LEU A 72 0.44 3.53 16.53
CA LEU A 72 0.40 2.16 16.00
C LEU A 72 1.49 1.26 16.62
N LYS A 73 2.63 1.87 16.96
CA LYS A 73 3.80 1.18 17.53
C LYS A 73 4.13 1.70 18.92
N LEU A 74 4.77 0.86 19.73
CA LEU A 74 5.14 1.17 21.11
C LEU A 74 6.29 2.19 21.20
N ASP A 75 7.13 2.22 20.18
CA ASP A 75 8.34 3.04 20.06
C ASP A 75 8.20 4.18 19.02
N ASP A 76 6.98 4.54 18.66
CA ASP A 76 6.67 5.64 17.73
C ASP A 76 5.53 6.48 18.30
N ASP A 77 5.71 7.79 18.34
CA ASP A 77 4.70 8.75 18.81
C ASP A 77 3.73 9.20 17.70
N LYS A 78 3.93 8.71 16.46
CA LYS A 78 3.05 9.07 15.35
C LYS A 78 1.65 8.53 15.57
N ALA A 79 0.69 9.44 15.51
CA ALA A 79 -0.72 9.12 15.64
C ALA A 79 -1.16 8.05 14.64
N ASN A 80 -1.97 7.10 15.10
CA ASN A 80 -2.64 6.14 14.24
C ASN A 80 -3.83 6.83 13.55
N ASN A 81 -3.74 7.00 12.26
CA ASN A 81 -4.72 7.71 11.43
C ASN A 81 -5.70 6.77 10.70
N ALA A 82 -5.88 5.52 11.15
CA ALA A 82 -6.77 4.55 10.50
C ALA A 82 -8.17 5.11 10.23
N ASN A 83 -8.81 5.66 11.27
CA ASN A 83 -10.17 6.18 11.15
C ASN A 83 -10.24 7.47 10.32
N ARG A 84 -9.18 8.29 10.35
CA ARG A 84 -9.03 9.44 9.47
C ARG A 84 -8.98 9.03 8.00
N GLN A 85 -8.18 8.00 7.68
CA GLN A 85 -8.09 7.48 6.31
C GLN A 85 -9.44 6.93 5.84
N LEU A 86 -10.13 6.15 6.69
CA LEU A 86 -11.45 5.62 6.39
C LEU A 86 -12.47 6.72 6.13
N ALA A 87 -12.61 7.67 7.07
CA ALA A 87 -13.61 8.73 6.99
C ALA A 87 -13.46 9.56 5.72
N SER A 88 -12.24 10.08 5.47
CA SER A 88 -11.99 10.91 4.30
C SER A 88 -12.08 10.12 2.98
N THR A 89 -11.61 8.87 2.93
CA THR A 89 -11.73 8.08 1.69
C THR A 89 -13.19 7.78 1.36
N ARG A 90 -13.99 7.39 2.34
CA ARG A 90 -15.43 7.14 2.15
C ARG A 90 -16.17 8.36 1.66
N ALA A 91 -15.96 9.50 2.31
CA ALA A 91 -16.60 10.74 1.92
C ALA A 91 -16.23 11.13 0.47
N GLY A 92 -14.95 11.01 0.12
CA GLY A 92 -14.50 11.27 -1.25
C GLY A 92 -15.11 10.30 -2.27
N LEU A 93 -15.13 9.00 -1.98
CA LEU A 93 -15.71 7.98 -2.86
C LEU A 93 -17.24 8.13 -2.99
N ALA A 94 -17.93 8.61 -1.95
CA ALA A 94 -19.36 8.90 -2.01
C ALA A 94 -19.69 10.00 -3.02
N ALA A 95 -18.78 10.94 -3.25
CA ALA A 95 -18.93 12.02 -4.25
C ALA A 95 -18.66 11.56 -5.70
N VAL A 96 -18.07 10.37 -5.92
CA VAL A 96 -17.78 9.85 -7.25
C VAL A 96 -19.05 9.45 -7.97
N ARG A 97 -19.17 9.82 -9.27
CA ARG A 97 -20.29 9.47 -10.14
C ARG A 97 -19.86 8.73 -11.41
N THR A 98 -18.56 8.58 -11.62
CA THR A 98 -17.99 7.87 -12.77
C THR A 98 -17.91 6.37 -12.50
N PRO A 99 -17.87 5.53 -13.55
CA PRO A 99 -17.76 4.06 -13.41
C PRO A 99 -16.51 3.62 -12.66
N TYR A 100 -15.41 4.37 -12.82
CA TYR A 100 -14.10 4.05 -12.22
C TYR A 100 -13.66 5.17 -11.29
N ALA A 101 -12.90 4.78 -10.28
CA ALA A 101 -12.26 5.71 -9.36
C ALA A 101 -10.77 5.37 -9.17
N VAL A 102 -9.99 6.42 -8.97
CA VAL A 102 -8.64 6.35 -8.39
C VAL A 102 -8.72 6.92 -6.99
N LYS A 103 -8.28 6.20 -5.98
CA LYS A 103 -7.98 6.75 -4.66
C LYS A 103 -6.49 7.00 -4.56
N LEU A 104 -6.11 8.21 -4.24
CA LEU A 104 -4.72 8.64 -4.11
C LEU A 104 -4.56 9.46 -2.83
N ARG A 105 -3.42 9.30 -2.14
CA ARG A 105 -3.10 10.15 -0.99
C ARG A 105 -2.72 11.55 -1.44
N THR A 106 -3.01 12.57 -0.62
CA THR A 106 -2.65 13.96 -0.91
C THR A 106 -1.13 14.22 -0.99
N ASP A 107 -0.30 13.33 -0.42
CA ASP A 107 1.16 13.39 -0.49
C ASP A 107 1.75 12.62 -1.69
N CYS A 108 0.91 12.17 -2.62
CA CYS A 108 1.28 11.46 -3.84
C CYS A 108 0.70 12.16 -5.07
N PHE A 109 1.26 11.87 -6.26
CA PHE A 109 0.74 12.32 -7.55
C PHE A 109 1.09 11.33 -8.67
N LEU A 110 0.50 11.51 -9.85
CA LEU A 110 0.76 10.70 -11.02
C LEU A 110 1.57 11.49 -12.05
N GLU A 111 2.61 10.88 -12.62
CA GLU A 111 3.40 11.42 -13.72
C GLU A 111 3.07 10.76 -15.08
N HIS A 112 2.43 9.59 -15.06
CA HIS A 112 1.82 8.94 -16.22
C HIS A 112 0.67 8.00 -15.77
N ALA A 113 -0.09 7.48 -16.72
CA ALA A 113 -1.26 6.63 -16.47
C ALA A 113 -1.04 5.17 -16.91
N GLY A 114 0.17 4.64 -16.75
CA GLY A 114 0.51 3.27 -17.16
C GLY A 114 -0.39 2.19 -16.53
N PHE A 115 -0.94 2.45 -15.36
CA PHE A 115 -1.89 1.54 -14.71
C PHE A 115 -3.14 1.24 -15.56
N LEU A 116 -3.53 2.13 -16.47
CA LEU A 116 -4.70 1.92 -17.34
C LEU A 116 -4.45 0.80 -18.35
N ASP A 117 -3.24 0.69 -18.90
CA ASP A 117 -2.89 -0.37 -19.83
C ASP A 117 -2.86 -1.72 -19.11
N PHE A 118 -2.30 -1.76 -17.90
CA PHE A 118 -2.32 -2.96 -17.05
C PHE A 118 -3.75 -3.39 -16.71
N ALA A 119 -4.62 -2.43 -16.34
CA ALA A 119 -6.02 -2.71 -16.04
C ALA A 119 -6.77 -3.27 -17.26
N ALA A 120 -6.57 -2.68 -18.43
CA ALA A 120 -7.20 -3.12 -19.67
C ALA A 120 -6.75 -4.54 -20.05
N GLU A 121 -5.46 -4.81 -19.96
CA GLU A 121 -4.88 -6.11 -20.23
C GLU A 121 -5.36 -7.18 -19.24
N GLN A 122 -5.35 -6.89 -17.95
CA GLN A 122 -5.86 -7.79 -16.92
C GLN A 122 -7.34 -8.12 -17.14
N ARG A 123 -8.17 -7.10 -17.40
CA ARG A 123 -9.60 -7.30 -17.69
C ARG A 123 -9.82 -8.19 -18.91
N ARG A 124 -9.02 -7.99 -19.96
CA ARG A 124 -9.07 -8.84 -21.18
C ARG A 124 -8.74 -10.29 -20.87
N ARG A 125 -7.70 -10.55 -20.07
CA ARG A 125 -7.26 -11.90 -19.66
C ARG A 125 -8.28 -12.61 -18.78
N ASP A 126 -8.90 -11.88 -17.88
CA ASP A 126 -9.85 -12.42 -16.89
C ASP A 126 -11.31 -12.44 -17.41
N GLY A 127 -11.51 -12.40 -18.74
CA GLY A 127 -12.86 -12.49 -19.33
C GLY A 127 -13.79 -11.35 -18.92
N GLY A 128 -13.25 -10.16 -18.62
CA GLY A 128 -14.01 -8.99 -18.20
C GLY A 128 -14.07 -8.76 -16.70
N ARG A 129 -13.56 -9.68 -15.89
CA ARG A 129 -13.46 -9.49 -14.43
C ARG A 129 -12.46 -8.39 -14.12
N GLU A 130 -12.83 -7.54 -13.17
CA GLU A 130 -12.01 -6.43 -12.70
C GLU A 130 -11.50 -6.70 -11.30
N ARG A 131 -10.24 -6.35 -11.06
CA ARG A 131 -9.54 -6.49 -9.77
C ARG A 131 -9.25 -5.10 -9.19
N LEU A 132 -9.06 -5.06 -7.87
CA LEU A 132 -8.56 -3.86 -7.22
C LEU A 132 -7.07 -3.69 -7.55
N LEU A 133 -6.70 -2.66 -8.32
CA LEU A 133 -5.30 -2.31 -8.51
C LEU A 133 -4.77 -1.59 -7.27
N ALA A 134 -3.62 -2.01 -6.79
CA ALA A 134 -2.95 -1.41 -5.65
C ALA A 134 -1.44 -1.29 -5.88
N CYS A 135 -0.81 -0.39 -5.14
CA CYS A 135 0.64 -0.20 -5.16
C CYS A 135 1.35 -1.35 -4.43
N SER A 136 2.44 -1.86 -5.01
CA SER A 136 3.27 -2.89 -4.38
C SER A 136 4.04 -2.38 -3.16
N PHE A 137 4.46 -1.10 -3.15
CA PHE A 137 5.15 -0.51 -2.01
C PHE A 137 4.22 -0.37 -0.82
N PHE A 138 4.67 -0.88 0.34
CA PHE A 138 3.88 -1.10 1.55
C PHE A 138 2.73 -2.12 1.40
N THR A 139 2.75 -2.94 0.36
CA THR A 139 2.04 -4.21 0.37
C THR A 139 3.03 -5.27 0.85
N LEU A 140 2.84 -5.76 2.07
CA LEU A 140 3.85 -6.59 2.72
C LEU A 140 3.73 -8.06 2.32
N ASP A 141 4.90 -8.69 2.18
CA ASP A 141 5.00 -10.14 2.01
C ASP A 141 5.01 -10.81 3.38
N PRO A 142 3.97 -11.58 3.74
CA PRO A 142 3.88 -12.21 5.06
C PRO A 142 4.96 -13.26 5.34
N LEU A 143 5.76 -13.62 4.35
CA LEU A 143 6.90 -14.54 4.49
C LEU A 143 8.21 -13.80 4.81
N MET A 144 8.19 -12.46 4.83
CA MET A 144 9.38 -11.65 5.07
C MET A 144 9.49 -11.17 6.53
N PHE A 145 9.97 -9.95 6.75
CA PHE A 145 10.37 -9.45 8.08
C PHE A 145 9.18 -9.11 8.98
N GLU A 146 8.21 -8.40 8.42
CA GLU A 146 6.97 -8.04 9.10
C GLU A 146 5.88 -9.00 8.61
N ARG A 147 5.68 -10.10 9.25
CA ARG A 147 4.74 -11.16 8.84
C ARG A 147 3.27 -10.73 8.99
N LEU A 148 2.88 -9.74 8.17
CA LEU A 148 1.56 -9.13 8.19
C LEU A 148 0.74 -9.56 6.95
N PRO A 149 0.01 -10.70 6.99
CA PRO A 149 -0.88 -11.07 5.89
C PRO A 149 -1.98 -10.02 5.72
N TYR A 150 -2.45 -9.83 4.50
CA TYR A 150 -3.46 -8.84 4.13
C TYR A 150 -3.05 -7.38 4.38
N HIS A 151 -1.76 -7.07 4.48
CA HIS A 151 -1.26 -5.70 4.51
C HIS A 151 -1.14 -5.17 3.08
N LEU A 152 -2.21 -4.54 2.58
CA LEU A 152 -2.31 -3.98 1.24
C LEU A 152 -2.14 -2.47 1.29
N SER A 153 -1.17 -1.94 0.55
CA SER A 153 -0.84 -0.51 0.52
C SER A 153 -2.06 0.39 0.29
N ASP A 154 -2.16 1.47 1.05
CA ASP A 154 -3.23 2.47 0.94
C ASP A 154 -2.86 3.66 0.03
N TRP A 155 -1.69 3.67 -0.58
CA TRP A 155 -1.18 4.82 -1.32
C TRP A 155 -1.95 5.10 -2.61
N PHE A 156 -2.25 4.04 -3.33
CA PHE A 156 -2.95 4.08 -4.61
C PHE A 156 -3.90 2.90 -4.74
N HIS A 157 -5.14 3.17 -5.08
CA HIS A 157 -6.11 2.16 -5.51
C HIS A 157 -6.80 2.62 -6.78
N PHE A 158 -7.02 1.69 -7.71
CA PHE A 158 -7.82 1.92 -8.92
C PHE A 158 -8.73 0.72 -9.19
N GLY A 159 -9.90 1.00 -9.74
CA GLY A 159 -10.87 -0.01 -10.17
C GLY A 159 -12.27 0.55 -10.31
N PRO A 160 -13.28 -0.30 -10.50
CA PRO A 160 -14.68 0.08 -10.45
C PRO A 160 -15.00 0.86 -9.18
N THR A 161 -15.75 1.93 -9.28
CA THR A 161 -16.10 2.78 -8.14
C THR A 161 -16.72 1.98 -7.00
N GLU A 162 -17.62 1.03 -7.32
CA GLU A 162 -18.27 0.18 -6.32
C GLU A 162 -17.30 -0.80 -5.65
N LEU A 163 -16.27 -1.27 -6.37
CA LEU A 163 -15.23 -2.11 -5.79
C LEU A 163 -14.39 -1.33 -4.76
N LEU A 164 -14.02 -0.08 -5.10
CA LEU A 164 -13.32 0.79 -4.16
C LEU A 164 -14.20 1.13 -2.95
N ARG A 165 -15.48 1.42 -3.15
CA ARG A 165 -16.44 1.64 -2.06
C ARG A 165 -16.53 0.43 -1.15
N ALA A 166 -16.63 -0.76 -1.71
CA ALA A 166 -16.65 -2.01 -0.95
C ALA A 166 -15.35 -2.22 -0.15
N TYR A 167 -14.18 -1.97 -0.75
CA TYR A 167 -12.90 -2.10 -0.04
C TYR A 167 -12.78 -1.10 1.13
N TRP A 168 -13.21 0.12 0.93
CA TRP A 168 -13.13 1.19 1.93
C TRP A 168 -14.34 1.23 2.88
N SER A 169 -15.25 0.24 2.84
CA SER A 169 -16.40 0.13 3.74
C SER A 169 -16.08 -0.48 5.12
N ALA A 170 -14.82 -0.80 5.41
CA ALA A 170 -14.39 -1.39 6.66
C ALA A 170 -14.87 -0.62 7.90
N ALA A 171 -15.29 -1.29 8.98
CA ALA A 171 -15.64 -0.62 10.23
C ALA A 171 -14.44 0.16 10.81
N PRO A 172 -14.66 1.29 11.48
CA PRO A 172 -13.57 2.00 12.15
C PRO A 172 -12.83 1.08 13.13
N MET A 173 -11.52 1.31 13.27
CA MET A 173 -10.73 0.64 14.32
C MET A 173 -11.16 1.18 15.68
N ASP A 174 -11.46 0.28 16.60
CA ASP A 174 -11.82 0.68 17.97
C ASP A 174 -10.58 0.93 18.85
N ALA A 175 -10.82 1.55 20.02
CA ALA A 175 -9.74 1.88 20.94
C ALA A 175 -9.08 0.63 21.58
N ARG A 176 -9.78 -0.50 21.67
CA ARG A 176 -9.24 -1.76 22.22
C ARG A 176 -8.29 -2.39 21.21
N ASP A 177 -8.67 -2.41 19.94
CA ASP A 177 -7.81 -2.90 18.87
C ASP A 177 -6.58 -1.99 18.66
N ALA A 178 -6.73 -0.66 18.84
CA ALA A 178 -5.62 0.28 18.77
C ALA A 178 -4.59 0.11 19.92
N ARG A 179 -4.98 -0.49 21.05
CA ARG A 179 -4.15 -0.71 22.25
C ARG A 179 -3.97 -2.19 22.61
N HIS A 180 -4.18 -3.08 21.67
CA HIS A 180 -4.30 -4.52 21.89
C HIS A 180 -3.10 -5.11 22.66
N TYR A 181 -1.88 -4.76 22.27
CA TYR A 181 -0.65 -5.30 22.86
C TYR A 181 -0.13 -4.50 24.08
N GLU A 182 -0.84 -3.51 24.53
CA GLU A 182 -0.59 -2.92 25.86
C GLU A 182 -1.08 -3.85 26.99
N GLN A 183 -2.10 -4.67 26.71
CA GLN A 183 -2.76 -5.52 27.69
C GLN A 183 -2.54 -7.03 27.43
N ARG A 184 -1.86 -7.38 26.33
CA ARG A 184 -1.66 -8.75 25.90
C ARG A 184 -0.23 -8.97 25.41
N PRO A 185 0.38 -10.12 25.68
CA PRO A 185 1.68 -10.43 25.10
C PRO A 185 1.57 -10.60 23.58
N HIS A 186 2.63 -10.28 22.89
CA HIS A 186 2.76 -10.66 21.49
C HIS A 186 2.82 -12.18 21.36
N PRO A 187 2.35 -12.76 20.26
CA PRO A 187 2.39 -14.19 20.03
C PRO A 187 3.81 -14.75 20.17
N PRO A 188 3.98 -15.99 20.64
CA PRO A 188 5.27 -16.68 20.64
C PRO A 188 5.87 -16.67 19.22
N GLY A 189 7.19 -16.45 19.12
CA GLY A 189 7.89 -16.38 17.85
C GLY A 189 7.68 -15.07 17.06
N ALA A 190 7.02 -14.06 17.65
CA ALA A 190 6.96 -12.73 17.05
C ALA A 190 8.36 -12.16 16.84
N SER A 191 8.60 -11.61 15.63
CA SER A 191 9.88 -10.99 15.26
C SER A 191 10.09 -9.67 15.99
N ILE A 192 11.31 -9.13 15.87
CA ILE A 192 11.64 -7.79 16.41
C ILE A 192 10.77 -6.67 15.81
N PHE A 193 10.26 -6.84 14.61
CA PHE A 193 9.41 -5.87 13.93
C PHE A 193 7.98 -5.93 14.45
N GLU A 194 7.45 -7.14 14.64
CA GLU A 194 6.09 -7.38 15.10
C GLU A 194 5.91 -6.96 16.56
N ARG A 195 6.93 -7.17 17.41
CA ARG A 195 6.91 -6.76 18.82
C ARG A 195 6.86 -5.26 19.05
N ARG A 196 7.05 -4.47 18.00
CA ARG A 196 6.91 -3.01 18.07
C ARG A 196 5.45 -2.57 18.02
N PHE A 197 4.52 -3.39 17.49
CA PHE A 197 3.14 -3.01 17.34
C PHE A 197 2.42 -2.93 18.67
N ARG A 198 1.64 -1.88 18.85
CA ARG A 198 0.68 -1.67 19.93
C ARG A 198 -0.69 -2.18 19.53
N ALA A 199 -1.09 -1.88 18.30
CA ALA A 199 -2.38 -2.25 17.74
C ALA A 199 -2.45 -3.72 17.35
N ARG A 200 -3.66 -4.28 17.36
CA ARG A 200 -3.96 -5.64 16.92
C ARG A 200 -3.62 -5.87 15.46
N PHE A 201 -3.85 -4.86 14.63
CA PHE A 201 -3.58 -4.86 13.19
C PHE A 201 -2.88 -3.55 12.79
N ALA A 202 -2.04 -3.61 11.75
CA ALA A 202 -1.66 -2.42 11.01
C ALA A 202 -2.89 -1.79 10.34
N VAL A 203 -2.82 -0.52 9.98
CA VAL A 203 -3.96 0.21 9.36
C VAL A 203 -4.42 -0.48 8.09
N GLU A 204 -3.49 -0.76 7.21
CA GLU A 204 -3.72 -1.40 5.92
C GLU A 204 -4.28 -2.82 6.08
N GLN A 205 -3.80 -3.53 7.10
CA GLN A 205 -4.27 -4.88 7.43
C GLN A 205 -5.70 -4.85 7.98
N HIS A 206 -6.03 -3.87 8.83
CA HIS A 206 -7.37 -3.68 9.37
C HIS A 206 -8.42 -3.47 8.26
N LEU A 207 -8.06 -2.71 7.22
CA LEU A 207 -8.91 -2.49 6.05
C LEU A 207 -9.08 -3.77 5.23
N CYS A 208 -7.95 -4.34 4.84
CA CYS A 208 -7.91 -5.46 3.88
C CYS A 208 -8.55 -6.74 4.46
N THR A 209 -8.36 -7.02 5.74
CA THR A 209 -8.95 -8.21 6.39
C THR A 209 -10.48 -8.17 6.41
N GLN A 210 -11.09 -7.01 6.60
CA GLN A 210 -12.54 -6.89 6.58
C GLN A 210 -13.11 -7.11 5.17
N PHE A 211 -12.45 -6.55 4.17
CA PHE A 211 -12.83 -6.76 2.78
C PHE A 211 -12.64 -8.22 2.33
N ALA A 212 -11.54 -8.85 2.72
CA ALA A 212 -11.26 -10.26 2.42
C ALA A 212 -12.23 -11.19 3.17
N GLY A 213 -12.48 -10.94 4.46
CA GLY A 213 -13.40 -11.71 5.29
C GLY A 213 -14.84 -11.68 4.74
N ALA A 214 -15.32 -10.52 4.27
CA ALA A 214 -16.62 -10.40 3.61
C ALA A 214 -16.73 -11.23 2.30
N ARG A 215 -15.60 -11.69 1.75
CA ARG A 215 -15.49 -12.56 0.57
C ARG A 215 -15.21 -14.03 0.91
N GLY A 216 -15.22 -14.38 2.20
CA GLY A 216 -15.05 -15.77 2.65
C GLY A 216 -13.59 -16.24 2.75
N TYR A 217 -12.60 -15.34 2.68
CA TYR A 217 -11.21 -15.70 2.90
C TYR A 217 -10.91 -15.83 4.40
N ALA A 218 -10.07 -16.78 4.76
CA ALA A 218 -9.58 -16.93 6.13
C ALA A 218 -8.68 -15.74 6.49
N CYS A 219 -9.08 -14.97 7.50
CA CYS A 219 -8.39 -13.76 7.94
C CYS A 219 -7.61 -13.98 9.23
N PRO A 220 -6.51 -13.24 9.44
CA PRO A 220 -5.71 -13.34 10.65
C PRO A 220 -6.49 -12.87 11.89
N ARG A 221 -6.22 -13.50 13.02
CA ARG A 221 -6.80 -13.12 14.33
C ARG A 221 -6.03 -11.99 15.01
N ALA A 222 -4.76 -11.83 14.62
CA ALA A 222 -3.85 -10.79 15.08
C ALA A 222 -2.83 -10.49 13.97
N LEU A 223 -2.07 -9.41 14.11
CA LEU A 223 -1.22 -8.87 13.03
C LEU A 223 -0.32 -9.91 12.35
N ASN A 224 0.25 -10.84 13.11
CA ASN A 224 1.22 -11.83 12.63
C ASN A 224 0.69 -13.27 12.63
N ASP A 225 -0.62 -13.46 12.53
CA ASP A 225 -1.21 -14.78 12.35
C ASP A 225 -0.87 -15.30 10.95
N THR A 226 0.16 -16.12 10.88
CA THR A 226 0.66 -16.76 9.67
C THR A 226 0.34 -18.25 9.66
N SER A 227 -0.82 -18.65 10.21
CA SER A 227 -1.34 -20.01 10.09
C SER A 227 -1.49 -20.42 8.62
N GLU A 228 -1.39 -21.70 8.34
CA GLU A 228 -1.43 -22.22 6.96
C GLU A 228 -2.70 -21.78 6.22
N ALA A 229 -3.85 -21.81 6.89
CA ALA A 229 -5.12 -21.38 6.29
C ALA A 229 -5.08 -19.88 5.91
N VAL A 230 -4.54 -19.02 6.80
CA VAL A 230 -4.42 -17.58 6.56
C VAL A 230 -3.44 -17.30 5.41
N LEU A 231 -2.29 -17.95 5.38
CA LEU A 231 -1.30 -17.73 4.31
C LEU A 231 -1.80 -18.23 2.95
N ARG A 232 -2.44 -19.40 2.91
CA ARG A 232 -3.05 -19.93 1.69
C ARG A 232 -4.13 -19.00 1.14
N ASP A 233 -5.02 -18.54 2.00
CA ASP A 233 -6.12 -17.68 1.58
C ASP A 233 -5.66 -16.25 1.29
N HIS A 234 -4.62 -15.75 1.98
CA HIS A 234 -3.94 -14.51 1.59
C HIS A 234 -3.38 -14.60 0.16
N ALA A 235 -2.67 -15.67 -0.17
CA ALA A 235 -2.12 -15.86 -1.53
C ALA A 235 -3.25 -15.94 -2.58
N ARG A 236 -4.33 -16.66 -2.29
CA ARG A 236 -5.53 -16.73 -3.16
C ARG A 236 -6.18 -15.35 -3.32
N PHE A 237 -6.37 -14.61 -2.23
CA PHE A 237 -6.92 -13.26 -2.25
C PHE A 237 -6.08 -12.33 -3.13
N MET A 238 -4.76 -12.31 -2.91
CA MET A 238 -3.84 -11.48 -3.71
C MET A 238 -3.85 -11.88 -5.19
N ALA A 239 -3.97 -13.17 -5.49
CA ALA A 239 -4.04 -13.67 -6.87
C ALA A 239 -5.37 -13.33 -7.57
N HIS A 240 -6.49 -13.36 -6.85
CA HIS A 240 -7.81 -13.27 -7.47
C HIS A 240 -8.49 -11.91 -7.33
N GLU A 241 -8.35 -11.22 -6.21
CA GLU A 241 -9.06 -9.97 -5.92
C GLU A 241 -8.23 -8.72 -6.23
N VAL A 242 -6.90 -8.85 -6.23
CA VAL A 242 -5.97 -7.73 -6.34
C VAL A 242 -5.08 -7.87 -7.57
N MET A 243 -4.69 -6.73 -8.14
CA MET A 243 -3.56 -6.62 -9.06
C MET A 243 -2.53 -5.68 -8.46
N LEU A 244 -1.32 -6.16 -8.19
CA LEU A 244 -0.24 -5.33 -7.68
C LEU A 244 0.60 -4.77 -8.82
N LEU A 245 0.81 -3.46 -8.79
CA LEU A 245 1.71 -2.76 -9.69
C LEU A 245 2.80 -2.04 -8.89
N ASP A 246 4.00 -2.04 -9.44
CA ASP A 246 5.08 -1.26 -8.89
C ASP A 246 4.86 0.24 -9.18
N PRO A 247 5.35 1.16 -8.34
CA PRO A 247 5.09 2.59 -8.50
C PRO A 247 5.41 3.13 -9.90
N TRP A 248 6.50 2.67 -10.50
CA TRP A 248 6.90 3.05 -11.86
C TRP A 248 5.98 2.49 -12.96
N GLN A 249 5.26 1.40 -12.71
CA GLN A 249 4.23 0.88 -13.63
C GLN A 249 2.95 1.72 -13.54
N ILE A 250 2.63 2.22 -12.34
CA ILE A 250 1.49 3.08 -12.10
C ILE A 250 1.73 4.49 -12.65
N GLY A 251 2.96 4.99 -12.58
CA GLY A 251 3.32 6.41 -12.68
C GLY A 251 3.15 7.14 -11.35
N LEU A 252 3.24 6.43 -10.23
CA LEU A 252 3.04 6.96 -8.88
C LEU A 252 4.32 7.58 -8.34
N VAL A 253 4.25 8.86 -7.98
CA VAL A 253 5.31 9.61 -7.31
C VAL A 253 4.88 9.94 -5.88
N PHE A 254 5.79 9.71 -4.93
CA PHE A 254 5.57 9.92 -3.49
C PHE A 254 6.78 10.63 -2.86
N PRO A 255 6.89 11.94 -2.99
CA PRO A 255 8.08 12.71 -2.60
C PRO A 255 8.51 12.48 -1.15
N LYS A 256 7.55 12.38 -0.24
CA LYS A 256 7.79 12.12 1.19
C LYS A 256 8.52 10.79 1.44
N TYR A 257 8.31 9.81 0.58
CA TYR A 257 8.85 8.47 0.71
C TYR A 257 9.75 8.08 -0.48
N ALA A 258 10.36 9.06 -1.16
CA ALA A 258 11.24 8.82 -2.30
C ALA A 258 12.38 7.83 -2.00
N TRP A 259 12.86 7.80 -0.75
CA TRP A 259 13.88 6.88 -0.26
C TRP A 259 13.47 5.41 -0.31
N VAL A 260 12.16 5.11 -0.33
CA VAL A 260 11.64 3.73 -0.32
C VAL A 260 12.07 2.97 -1.58
N GLY A 261 12.07 3.65 -2.73
CA GLY A 261 12.49 3.05 -4.00
C GLY A 261 13.96 2.62 -4.02
N ALA A 262 14.81 3.30 -3.26
CA ALA A 262 16.22 2.95 -3.11
C ALA A 262 16.48 1.96 -1.95
N SER A 263 15.45 1.62 -1.16
CA SER A 263 15.57 0.76 0.02
C SER A 263 15.47 -0.70 -0.37
N ARG A 264 16.58 -1.44 -0.26
CA ARG A 264 16.57 -2.91 -0.42
C ARG A 264 15.65 -3.60 0.59
N PHE A 265 15.59 -3.10 1.83
CA PHE A 265 14.68 -3.64 2.84
C PHE A 265 13.24 -3.57 2.35
N GLN A 266 12.80 -2.40 1.88
CA GLN A 266 11.42 -2.25 1.39
C GLN A 266 11.15 -3.14 0.17
N CYS A 267 12.05 -3.17 -0.80
CA CYS A 267 11.89 -4.03 -1.98
C CYS A 267 11.83 -5.53 -1.64
N MET A 268 12.50 -5.97 -0.56
CA MET A 268 12.46 -7.36 -0.10
C MET A 268 11.24 -7.63 0.78
N ASN A 269 10.86 -6.68 1.64
CA ASN A 269 9.73 -6.83 2.58
C ASN A 269 8.37 -6.73 1.88
N ASN A 270 8.32 -6.05 0.73
CA ASN A 270 7.11 -5.86 -0.04
C ASN A 270 6.84 -7.02 -1.00
N LEU A 271 5.57 -7.23 -1.31
CA LEU A 271 5.08 -8.06 -2.38
C LEU A 271 5.09 -7.22 -3.66
N MET A 272 6.17 -7.31 -4.46
CA MET A 272 6.33 -6.55 -5.69
C MET A 272 5.50 -7.15 -6.83
N HIS A 273 5.37 -6.45 -7.95
CA HIS A 273 4.64 -6.96 -9.12
C HIS A 273 5.13 -8.34 -9.57
N LEU A 274 6.44 -8.58 -9.57
CA LEU A 274 7.00 -9.89 -9.93
C LEU A 274 6.58 -11.01 -8.96
N ASP A 275 6.47 -10.72 -7.67
CA ASP A 275 5.97 -11.67 -6.67
C ASP A 275 4.48 -11.96 -6.91
N TRP A 276 3.69 -10.91 -7.23
CA TRP A 276 2.28 -11.05 -7.57
C TRP A 276 2.07 -11.88 -8.84
N VAL A 277 2.88 -11.67 -9.89
CA VAL A 277 2.86 -12.48 -11.10
C VAL A 277 3.12 -13.96 -10.78
N ALA A 278 4.02 -14.24 -9.82
CA ALA A 278 4.28 -15.61 -9.37
C ALA A 278 3.03 -16.29 -8.75
N LEU A 279 2.13 -15.55 -8.14
CA LEU A 279 0.89 -16.08 -7.58
C LEU A 279 -0.15 -16.48 -8.64
N GLN A 280 -0.02 -15.99 -9.86
CA GLN A 280 -0.96 -16.32 -10.95
C GLN A 280 -0.78 -17.76 -11.48
N GLY A 281 0.35 -18.41 -11.19
CA GLY A 281 0.56 -19.83 -11.52
C GLY A 281 0.62 -20.10 -13.03
N PRO A 282 -0.20 -21.06 -13.54
CA PRO A 282 -0.17 -21.47 -14.94
C PRO A 282 -0.46 -20.37 -15.97
N GLU A 283 -1.10 -19.26 -15.56
CA GLU A 283 -1.40 -18.12 -16.43
C GLU A 283 -0.13 -17.44 -16.99
N LEU A 284 1.03 -17.70 -16.38
CA LEU A 284 2.34 -17.31 -16.92
C LEU A 284 2.63 -17.88 -18.31
N ALA A 285 1.94 -18.90 -18.74
CA ALA A 285 2.14 -19.54 -20.06
C ALA A 285 1.87 -18.58 -21.24
N GLY A 286 1.15 -17.48 -21.02
CA GLY A 286 0.86 -16.48 -22.04
C GLY A 286 1.96 -15.43 -22.27
N PHE A 287 3.02 -15.40 -21.46
CA PHE A 287 4.11 -14.46 -21.67
C PHE A 287 5.10 -14.96 -22.73
N GLN A 288 5.54 -14.07 -23.65
CA GLN A 288 6.44 -14.41 -24.73
C GLN A 288 7.77 -15.03 -24.23
N ASP A 289 8.31 -14.53 -23.11
CA ASP A 289 9.49 -15.11 -22.43
C ASP A 289 9.11 -15.74 -21.09
N ALA A 290 8.28 -16.77 -21.13
CA ALA A 290 7.87 -17.50 -19.92
C ALA A 290 9.05 -18.18 -19.20
N ALA A 291 10.12 -18.56 -19.89
CA ALA A 291 11.29 -19.19 -19.28
C ALA A 291 12.14 -18.19 -18.51
N GLY A 292 12.44 -17.04 -19.10
CA GLY A 292 13.14 -15.93 -18.43
C GLY A 292 12.36 -15.41 -17.22
N LEU A 293 11.05 -15.23 -17.37
CA LEU A 293 10.20 -14.79 -16.28
C LEU A 293 10.20 -15.79 -15.10
N ARG A 294 10.07 -17.10 -15.36
CA ARG A 294 10.17 -18.14 -14.32
C ARG A 294 11.53 -18.16 -13.64
N ARG A 295 12.60 -17.87 -14.38
CA ARG A 295 13.94 -17.73 -13.80
C ARG A 295 14.01 -16.56 -12.82
N LEU A 296 13.58 -15.38 -13.24
CA LEU A 296 13.55 -14.17 -12.39
C LEU A 296 12.71 -14.38 -11.11
N ILE A 297 11.53 -15.01 -11.24
CA ILE A 297 10.68 -15.35 -10.10
C ILE A 297 11.42 -16.26 -9.11
N ARG A 298 12.10 -17.31 -9.61
CA ARG A 298 12.85 -18.24 -8.75
C ARG A 298 14.04 -17.57 -8.06
N GLU A 299 14.80 -16.76 -8.77
CA GLU A 299 15.93 -16.02 -8.22
C GLU A 299 15.47 -15.07 -7.13
N ARG A 300 14.38 -14.33 -7.36
CA ARG A 300 13.80 -13.44 -6.35
C ARG A 300 13.27 -14.21 -5.13
N ALA A 301 12.52 -15.27 -5.32
CA ALA A 301 11.99 -16.10 -4.24
C ALA A 301 13.13 -16.69 -3.37
N ARG A 302 14.21 -17.18 -4.02
CA ARG A 302 15.41 -17.68 -3.33
C ARG A 302 16.08 -16.56 -2.51
N SER A 303 16.28 -15.39 -3.09
CA SER A 303 16.89 -14.24 -2.43
C SER A 303 16.06 -13.81 -1.22
N LYS A 304 14.74 -13.70 -1.34
CA LYS A 304 13.83 -13.37 -0.23
C LYS A 304 13.93 -14.39 0.90
N ARG A 305 13.88 -15.69 0.60
CA ARG A 305 13.97 -16.76 1.62
C ARG A 305 15.28 -16.70 2.39
N LEU A 306 16.42 -16.59 1.70
CA LEU A 306 17.74 -16.50 2.33
C LEU A 306 17.85 -15.25 3.21
N THR A 307 17.38 -14.11 2.73
CA THR A 307 17.38 -12.85 3.47
C THR A 307 16.47 -12.93 4.70
N ALA A 308 15.29 -13.50 4.59
CA ALA A 308 14.38 -13.69 5.73
C ALA A 308 14.99 -14.61 6.80
N LEU A 309 15.64 -15.70 6.37
CA LEU A 309 16.29 -16.64 7.29
C LEU A 309 17.45 -15.98 8.04
N ALA A 310 18.29 -15.20 7.34
CA ALA A 310 19.46 -14.57 7.91
C ALA A 310 19.12 -13.40 8.89
N PHE A 311 18.10 -12.61 8.58
CA PHE A 311 17.96 -11.28 9.20
C PHE A 311 16.69 -11.07 10.02
N ARG A 312 15.68 -11.94 9.92
CA ARG A 312 14.37 -11.76 10.59
C ARG A 312 14.46 -11.49 12.09
N HIS A 313 15.35 -12.17 12.79
CA HIS A 313 15.47 -12.11 14.25
C HIS A 313 16.68 -11.34 14.75
N SER A 314 17.52 -10.82 13.86
CA SER A 314 18.76 -10.13 14.24
C SER A 314 18.61 -8.61 14.17
N ARG A 315 18.46 -7.94 15.33
CA ARG A 315 18.49 -6.48 15.43
C ARG A 315 19.81 -5.89 14.95
N LEU A 316 20.92 -6.54 15.28
CA LEU A 316 22.27 -6.09 14.89
C LEU A 316 22.40 -6.09 13.37
N LEU A 317 22.10 -7.21 12.73
CA LEU A 317 22.19 -7.34 11.27
C LEU A 317 21.19 -6.44 10.56
N HIS A 318 19.99 -6.28 11.12
CA HIS A 318 19.02 -5.33 10.59
C HIS A 318 19.54 -3.88 10.66
N GLY A 319 20.03 -3.45 11.83
CA GLY A 319 20.59 -2.13 12.03
C GLY A 319 21.77 -1.84 11.07
N LEU A 320 22.68 -2.82 10.93
CA LEU A 320 23.83 -2.70 10.01
C LEU A 320 23.41 -2.57 8.54
N LEU A 321 22.35 -3.27 8.13
CA LEU A 321 21.95 -3.35 6.71
C LEU A 321 20.95 -2.28 6.29
N PHE A 322 20.02 -1.93 7.17
CA PHE A 322 18.80 -1.21 6.78
C PHE A 322 18.57 0.08 7.57
N ASP A 323 19.25 0.29 8.69
CA ASP A 323 19.10 1.50 9.50
C ASP A 323 20.22 2.52 9.19
N PRO A 324 19.92 3.59 8.43
CA PRO A 324 20.91 4.60 8.09
C PRO A 324 21.41 5.42 9.28
N GLN A 325 20.69 5.44 10.41
CA GLN A 325 21.04 6.23 11.59
C GLN A 325 22.03 5.52 12.51
N HIS A 326 22.09 4.18 12.49
CA HIS A 326 22.89 3.36 13.39
C HIS A 326 24.10 2.70 12.71
N SER A 327 24.32 2.88 11.43
CA SER A 327 25.48 2.34 10.73
C SER A 327 26.41 3.43 10.21
N SER A 328 27.70 3.34 10.53
CA SER A 328 28.69 4.24 9.92
C SER A 328 28.77 4.04 8.40
N GLU A 329 29.09 5.10 7.67
CA GLU A 329 29.13 5.04 6.20
C GLU A 329 30.06 3.94 5.62
N PRO A 330 31.25 3.65 6.21
CA PRO A 330 32.10 2.55 5.80
C PRO A 330 31.42 1.17 5.95
N VAL A 331 30.70 0.95 7.05
CA VAL A 331 29.98 -0.30 7.30
C VAL A 331 28.85 -0.48 6.30
N ARG A 332 28.10 0.60 6.01
CA ARG A 332 27.07 0.59 4.96
C ARG A 332 27.63 0.22 3.59
N ARG A 333 28.77 0.80 3.20
CA ARG A 333 29.46 0.49 1.92
C ARG A 333 29.92 -0.98 1.88
N MET A 334 30.50 -1.48 2.96
CA MET A 334 30.95 -2.88 3.05
C MET A 334 29.77 -3.84 2.93
N VAL A 335 28.73 -3.62 3.70
CA VAL A 335 27.52 -4.45 3.70
C VAL A 335 26.78 -4.37 2.36
N SER A 336 26.74 -3.18 1.72
CA SER A 336 26.17 -3.01 0.36
C SER A 336 26.99 -3.74 -0.70
N ARG A 337 28.32 -3.91 -0.51
CA ARG A 337 29.15 -4.72 -1.40
C ARG A 337 28.86 -6.21 -1.21
N LEU A 338 28.85 -6.70 0.02
CA LEU A 338 28.54 -8.09 0.34
C LEU A 338 27.14 -8.48 -0.14
N ALA A 339 26.15 -7.60 0.05
CA ALA A 339 24.78 -7.85 -0.38
C ALA A 339 24.55 -7.76 -1.90
N ARG A 340 25.54 -7.29 -2.69
CA ARG A 340 25.49 -7.36 -4.17
C ARG A 340 25.88 -8.72 -4.69
N HIS A 341 26.54 -9.55 -3.87
CA HIS A 341 26.98 -10.89 -4.21
C HIS A 341 26.09 -11.98 -3.59
N LEU A 342 25.07 -11.59 -2.78
CA LEU A 342 23.98 -12.43 -2.27
C LEU A 342 22.68 -12.15 -3.04
#